data_8ad9307834cf7229d761581220563e85
#
_entry.id   8ad9307834cf7229d761581220563e85
#
_cell.length_a   1.000
_cell.length_b   1.000
_cell.length_c   1.000
_cell.angle_alpha   90.00
_cell.angle_beta   90.00
_cell.angle_gamma   90.00
#
_symmetry.space_group_name_H-M   'P 1'
#
loop_
_entity.id
_entity.type
_entity.pdbx_description
1 polymer ?
#
loop_
_entity_poly.entity_id
_entity_poly.type
_entity_poly.pdbx_seq_one_letter_code
_entity_poly.pdbx_strand_id
1 'polypeptide(L)'
;MIDRPMDVWGAPLEVEVLLHGCLKSCINLMELSRADHVSRLLDQRLILTNQWVKDLGNFLLKHYWVTSQTMQTLRRRPTEQYGDDQHFNEFNVQPQVVPSWLQDWLENRGGYLIGNIRTGRPDFRFYSLGNSLACMFGVCLLYTSPSPRD
;
A
#
# COMPACT_ATOMS: atom_id res chain seq x y z
N MET A 1 14.55 0.94 -31.28
CA MET A 1 13.62 0.35 -30.30
C MET A 1 14.49 -0.11 -29.15
N ILE A 2 14.49 0.59 -28.04
CA ILE A 2 15.30 0.21 -26.87
C ILE A 2 14.46 -0.80 -26.10
N ASP A 3 14.78 -2.06 -26.30
CA ASP A 3 14.23 -3.16 -25.52
C ASP A 3 14.86 -3.09 -24.12
N ARG A 4 14.29 -2.26 -23.25
CA ARG A 4 14.62 -2.31 -21.83
C ARG A 4 13.77 -3.41 -21.25
N PRO A 5 14.36 -4.48 -20.71
CA PRO A 5 13.61 -5.42 -19.92
C PRO A 5 12.90 -4.61 -18.82
N MET A 6 11.59 -4.64 -18.81
CA MET A 6 10.81 -4.06 -17.72
C MET A 6 11.00 -4.99 -16.51
N ASP A 7 12.12 -4.83 -15.84
CA ASP A 7 12.33 -5.47 -14.54
C ASP A 7 11.33 -4.88 -13.56
N VAL A 8 10.23 -5.58 -13.38
CA VAL A 8 9.27 -5.27 -12.32
C VAL A 8 9.86 -5.74 -11.00
N TRP A 9 10.79 -4.95 -10.49
CA TRP A 9 11.38 -5.17 -9.18
C TRP A 9 10.50 -4.53 -8.12
N GLY A 10 10.32 -5.23 -7.00
CA GLY A 10 9.56 -4.74 -5.86
C GLY A 10 8.14 -5.32 -5.82
N ALA A 11 7.25 -4.65 -5.09
CA ALA A 11 5.86 -5.00 -4.90
C ALA A 11 4.96 -3.93 -5.55
N PRO A 12 4.46 -4.15 -6.78
CA PRO A 12 3.55 -3.22 -7.44
C PRO A 12 2.21 -3.16 -6.73
N LEU A 13 1.68 -1.95 -6.53
CA LEU A 13 0.43 -1.70 -5.81
C LEU A 13 -0.74 -2.52 -6.36
N GLU A 14 -0.90 -2.56 -7.69
CA GLU A 14 -2.00 -3.27 -8.35
C GLU A 14 -2.02 -4.76 -7.98
N VAL A 15 -0.85 -5.39 -7.95
CA VAL A 15 -0.73 -6.82 -7.62
C VAL A 15 -1.14 -7.08 -6.18
N GLU A 16 -0.65 -6.29 -5.26
CA GLU A 16 -0.95 -6.43 -3.83
C GLU A 16 -2.42 -6.17 -3.52
N VAL A 17 -3.00 -5.16 -4.15
CA VAL A 17 -4.42 -4.83 -3.99
C VAL A 17 -5.32 -5.88 -4.61
N LEU A 18 -4.97 -6.42 -5.78
CA LEU A 18 -5.69 -7.54 -6.40
C LEU A 18 -5.62 -8.79 -5.53
N LEU A 19 -4.46 -9.08 -4.94
CA LEU A 19 -4.33 -10.19 -3.97
C LEU A 19 -5.27 -10.00 -2.78
N HIS A 20 -5.33 -8.79 -2.21
CA HIS A 20 -6.25 -8.47 -1.12
C HIS A 20 -7.71 -8.70 -1.52
N GLY A 21 -8.12 -8.23 -2.70
CA GLY A 21 -9.47 -8.44 -3.24
C GLY A 21 -9.78 -9.91 -3.49
N CYS A 22 -8.81 -10.67 -4.02
CA CYS A 22 -8.93 -12.11 -4.23
C CYS A 22 -9.16 -12.86 -2.89
N LEU A 23 -8.37 -12.56 -1.86
CA LEU A 23 -8.53 -13.17 -0.54
C LEU A 23 -9.92 -12.86 0.06
N LYS A 24 -10.42 -11.63 -0.08
CA LYS A 24 -11.79 -11.27 0.35
C LYS A 24 -12.85 -12.06 -0.40
N SER A 25 -12.69 -12.23 -1.71
CA SER A 25 -13.60 -13.06 -2.52
C SER A 25 -13.57 -14.53 -2.09
N CYS A 26 -12.40 -15.05 -1.75
CA CYS A 26 -12.27 -16.41 -1.20
C CYS A 26 -13.01 -16.56 0.13
N ILE A 27 -12.95 -15.56 1.02
CA ILE A 27 -13.72 -15.57 2.27
C ILE A 27 -15.21 -15.66 1.98
N ASN A 28 -15.74 -14.82 1.10
CA ASN A 28 -17.17 -14.82 0.74
C ASN A 28 -17.60 -16.18 0.18
N LEU A 29 -16.79 -16.80 -0.68
CA LEU A 29 -17.07 -18.14 -1.21
C LEU A 29 -17.04 -19.23 -0.14
N MET A 30 -16.08 -19.17 0.78
CA MET A 30 -16.01 -20.10 1.91
C MET A 30 -17.22 -19.95 2.87
N GLU A 31 -17.68 -18.73 3.12
CA GLU A 31 -18.86 -18.46 3.93
C GLU A 31 -20.14 -19.00 3.27
N LEU A 32 -20.30 -18.82 1.98
CA LEU A 32 -21.41 -19.41 1.22
C LEU A 32 -21.38 -20.94 1.29
N SER A 33 -20.23 -21.55 1.08
CA SER A 33 -20.06 -23.02 1.15
C SER A 33 -20.30 -23.56 2.58
N ARG A 34 -20.01 -22.78 3.59
CA ARG A 34 -20.24 -23.14 5.00
C ARG A 34 -21.73 -23.30 5.33
N ALA A 35 -22.61 -22.56 4.65
CA ALA A 35 -24.04 -22.66 4.85
C ALA A 35 -24.57 -24.07 4.50
N ASP A 36 -23.93 -24.74 3.54
CA ASP A 36 -24.32 -26.06 3.06
C ASP A 36 -23.59 -27.22 3.77
N HIS A 37 -22.35 -26.98 4.21
CA HIS A 37 -21.51 -28.01 4.83
C HIS A 37 -20.67 -27.50 6.00
N VAL A 38 -20.93 -28.02 7.20
CA VAL A 38 -20.10 -27.74 8.38
C VAL A 38 -18.85 -28.59 8.32
N SER A 39 -17.68 -27.95 8.07
CA SER A 39 -16.39 -28.62 8.06
C SER A 39 -15.39 -27.86 8.95
N ARG A 40 -14.80 -28.55 9.91
CA ARG A 40 -13.74 -28.00 10.79
C ARG A 40 -12.56 -27.45 10.00
N LEU A 41 -12.22 -28.07 8.88
CA LEU A 41 -11.13 -27.61 8.01
C LEU A 41 -11.50 -26.28 7.34
N LEU A 42 -12.74 -26.12 6.93
CA LEU A 42 -13.23 -24.86 6.33
C LEU A 42 -13.18 -23.71 7.34
N ASP A 43 -13.59 -23.96 8.58
CA ASP A 43 -13.52 -22.96 9.65
C ASP A 43 -12.08 -22.52 9.94
N GLN A 44 -11.12 -23.45 9.99
CA GLN A 44 -9.70 -23.12 10.16
C GLN A 44 -9.16 -22.27 9.00
N ARG A 45 -9.50 -22.63 7.77
CA ARG A 45 -9.08 -21.85 6.58
C ARG A 45 -9.70 -20.47 6.56
N LEU A 46 -10.96 -20.34 6.94
CA LEU A 46 -11.66 -19.06 7.03
C LEU A 46 -10.98 -18.11 8.03
N ILE A 47 -10.64 -18.61 9.22
CA ILE A 47 -9.92 -17.83 10.24
C ILE A 47 -8.57 -17.36 9.71
N LEU A 48 -7.80 -18.26 9.09
CA LEU A 48 -6.47 -17.95 8.57
C LEU A 48 -6.54 -16.92 7.43
N THR A 49 -7.49 -17.09 6.48
CA THR A 49 -7.65 -16.16 5.36
C THR A 49 -8.09 -14.77 5.83
N ASN A 50 -8.98 -14.69 6.82
CA ASN A 50 -9.36 -13.42 7.44
C ASN A 50 -8.15 -12.71 8.07
N GLN A 51 -7.27 -13.46 8.72
CA GLN A 51 -6.03 -12.89 9.27
C GLN A 51 -5.14 -12.33 8.15
N TRP A 52 -4.95 -13.08 7.06
CA TRP A 52 -4.15 -12.62 5.93
C TRP A 52 -4.71 -11.37 5.26
N VAL A 53 -6.03 -11.26 5.09
CA VAL A 53 -6.67 -10.04 4.57
C VAL A 53 -6.37 -8.85 5.46
N LYS A 54 -6.49 -9.02 6.77
CA LYS A 54 -6.19 -7.96 7.75
C LYS A 54 -4.72 -7.54 7.71
N ASP A 55 -3.82 -8.52 7.70
CA ASP A 55 -2.38 -8.27 7.71
C ASP A 55 -1.93 -7.57 6.42
N LEU A 56 -2.42 -8.04 5.26
CA LEU A 56 -2.14 -7.42 3.97
C LEU A 56 -2.73 -6.00 3.89
N GLY A 57 -3.94 -5.78 4.36
CA GLY A 57 -4.54 -4.44 4.42
C GLY A 57 -3.72 -3.48 5.28
N ASN A 58 -3.29 -3.92 6.46
CA ASN A 58 -2.41 -3.14 7.34
C ASN A 58 -1.05 -2.87 6.69
N PHE A 59 -0.48 -3.86 6.01
CA PHE A 59 0.77 -3.72 5.28
C PHE A 59 0.65 -2.66 4.18
N LEU A 60 -0.41 -2.70 3.38
CA LEU A 60 -0.67 -1.72 2.34
C LEU A 60 -0.78 -0.30 2.90
N LEU A 61 -1.56 -0.10 3.95
CA LEU A 61 -1.70 1.22 4.57
C LEU A 61 -0.39 1.69 5.22
N LYS A 62 0.37 0.81 5.82
CA LYS A 62 1.63 1.17 6.47
C LYS A 62 2.73 1.54 5.48
N HIS A 63 2.84 0.82 4.37
CA HIS A 63 4.00 0.92 3.49
C HIS A 63 3.75 1.65 2.18
N TYR A 64 2.51 1.73 1.71
CA TYR A 64 2.19 2.43 0.46
C TYR A 64 1.54 3.79 0.68
N TRP A 65 0.89 4.01 1.82
CA TRP A 65 0.19 5.26 2.06
C TRP A 65 1.17 6.41 2.32
N VAL A 66 1.10 7.42 1.48
CA VAL A 66 1.92 8.62 1.60
C VAL A 66 1.04 9.87 1.74
N THR A 67 1.48 10.75 2.64
CA THR A 67 0.86 12.04 2.93
C THR A 67 1.91 13.15 2.86
N SER A 68 1.47 14.39 2.93
CA SER A 68 2.37 15.53 3.09
C SER A 68 3.30 15.38 4.30
N GLN A 69 2.78 14.84 5.41
CA GLN A 69 3.58 14.56 6.60
C GLN A 69 4.65 13.49 6.36
N THR A 70 4.30 12.42 5.62
CA THR A 70 5.26 11.40 5.21
C THR A 70 6.40 12.03 4.42
N MET A 71 6.09 12.89 3.46
CA MET A 71 7.11 13.58 2.65
C MET A 71 8.01 14.49 3.47
N GLN A 72 7.46 15.20 4.44
CA GLN A 72 8.26 16.01 5.35
C GLN A 72 9.21 15.15 6.21
N THR A 73 8.76 13.99 6.65
CA THR A 73 9.58 13.04 7.40
C THR A 73 10.73 12.50 6.55
N LEU A 74 10.44 12.09 5.31
CA LEU A 74 11.46 11.61 4.37
C LEU A 74 12.56 12.65 4.10
N ARG A 75 12.22 13.93 4.07
CA ARG A 75 13.19 15.02 3.89
C ARG A 75 14.05 15.31 5.10
N ARG A 76 13.55 15.00 6.29
CA ARG A 76 14.22 15.33 7.57
C ARG A 76 15.04 14.17 8.12
N ARG A 77 14.66 12.94 7.83
CA ARG A 77 15.33 11.75 8.38
C ARG A 77 16.37 11.22 7.41
N PRO A 78 17.56 10.88 7.90
CA PRO A 78 18.61 10.29 7.09
C PRO A 78 18.21 8.90 6.58
N THR A 79 18.95 8.42 5.59
CA THR A 79 18.90 7.02 5.17
C THR A 79 19.82 6.18 6.05
N GLU A 80 19.64 4.87 6.02
CA GLU A 80 20.50 3.91 6.71
C GLU A 80 22.00 4.09 6.37
N GLN A 81 22.29 4.55 5.17
CA GLN A 81 23.65 4.72 4.68
C GLN A 81 24.42 5.91 5.31
N TYR A 82 23.72 6.90 5.89
CA TYR A 82 24.31 8.17 6.31
C TYR A 82 23.90 8.61 7.74
N GLY A 83 23.26 7.77 8.52
CA GLY A 83 22.74 8.13 9.82
C GLY A 83 23.12 7.16 10.93
N ASP A 84 23.16 7.65 12.16
CA ASP A 84 23.23 6.82 13.36
C ASP A 84 21.99 5.92 13.47
N ASP A 85 22.19 4.71 13.95
CA ASP A 85 21.31 3.53 13.90
C ASP A 85 19.86 3.66 14.38
N GLN A 86 19.38 4.83 14.75
CA GLN A 86 18.11 4.90 15.47
C GLN A 86 16.91 5.51 14.74
N HIS A 87 17.08 6.17 13.57
CA HIS A 87 15.97 6.96 12.99
C HIS A 87 16.02 7.03 11.46
N PHE A 88 15.93 5.90 10.79
CA PHE A 88 15.79 5.84 9.33
C PHE A 88 14.40 6.29 8.87
N ASN A 89 14.31 6.81 7.63
CA ASN A 89 13.01 6.98 7.03
C ASN A 89 12.46 5.61 6.54
N GLU A 90 11.15 5.47 6.56
CA GLU A 90 10.46 4.19 6.31
C GLU A 90 10.76 3.58 4.94
N PHE A 91 11.12 4.40 3.96
CA PHE A 91 11.43 3.94 2.60
C PHE A 91 12.94 3.79 2.35
N ASN A 92 13.76 4.14 3.31
CA ASN A 92 15.23 4.16 3.17
C ASN A 92 15.70 4.90 1.90
N VAL A 93 15.11 6.04 1.60
CA VAL A 93 15.41 6.86 0.42
C VAL A 93 16.12 8.14 0.77
N GLN A 94 16.99 8.58 -0.11
CA GLN A 94 17.58 9.90 -0.02
C GLN A 94 16.54 10.98 -0.37
N PRO A 95 16.56 12.15 0.29
CA PRO A 95 15.61 13.23 0.03
C PRO A 95 15.53 13.65 -1.45
N GLN A 96 16.64 13.53 -2.18
CA GLN A 96 16.74 13.88 -3.60
C GLN A 96 15.93 12.94 -4.51
N VAL A 97 15.59 11.74 -4.05
CA VAL A 97 14.78 10.76 -4.82
C VAL A 97 13.30 11.12 -4.79
N VAL A 98 12.89 11.89 -3.78
CA VAL A 98 11.49 12.36 -3.65
C VAL A 98 11.23 13.44 -4.70
N PRO A 99 10.26 13.26 -5.62
CA PRO A 99 9.96 14.25 -6.63
C PRO A 99 9.56 15.60 -6.02
N SER A 100 10.09 16.70 -6.55
CA SER A 100 9.81 18.05 -6.03
C SER A 100 8.33 18.43 -6.12
N TRP A 101 7.64 18.01 -7.19
CA TRP A 101 6.22 18.28 -7.42
C TRP A 101 5.29 17.60 -6.40
N LEU A 102 5.76 16.54 -5.74
CA LEU A 102 4.92 15.70 -4.90
C LEU A 102 4.42 16.42 -3.65
N GLN A 103 5.22 17.30 -3.09
CA GLN A 103 4.82 18.05 -1.90
C GLN A 103 3.67 19.02 -2.20
N ASP A 104 3.82 19.81 -3.25
CA ASP A 104 2.81 20.79 -3.67
C ASP A 104 1.51 20.09 -4.06
N TRP A 105 1.63 18.91 -4.70
CA TRP A 105 0.49 18.11 -5.09
C TRP A 105 -0.27 17.53 -3.89
N LEU A 106 0.44 17.16 -2.80
CA LEU A 106 -0.16 16.57 -1.60
C LEU A 106 -0.74 17.59 -0.62
N GLU A 107 -0.30 18.85 -0.68
CA GLU A 107 -0.52 19.84 0.38
C GLU A 107 -1.97 19.94 0.87
N ASN A 108 -2.95 19.72 0.00
CA ASN A 108 -4.37 19.81 0.33
C ASN A 108 -5.19 18.58 -0.09
N ARG A 109 -4.55 17.46 -0.37
CA ARG A 109 -5.23 16.28 -0.97
C ARG A 109 -5.26 15.03 -0.10
N GLY A 110 -4.83 15.15 1.15
CA GLY A 110 -4.76 13.99 2.04
C GLY A 110 -3.57 13.10 1.74
N GLY A 111 -3.81 11.95 1.12
CA GLY A 111 -2.77 10.98 0.77
C GLY A 111 -3.21 10.06 -0.37
N TYR A 112 -2.30 9.17 -0.77
CA TYR A 112 -2.56 8.13 -1.75
C TYR A 112 -1.60 6.95 -1.54
N LEU A 113 -1.90 5.83 -2.20
CA LEU A 113 -1.02 4.67 -2.22
C LEU A 113 -0.05 4.79 -3.40
N ILE A 114 1.25 4.74 -3.12
CA ILE A 114 2.31 4.83 -4.14
C ILE A 114 2.32 3.59 -5.04
N GLY A 115 2.87 3.73 -6.23
CA GLY A 115 2.80 2.69 -7.27
C GLY A 115 3.62 1.44 -7.00
N ASN A 116 4.74 1.55 -6.31
CA ASN A 116 5.61 0.41 -6.05
C ASN A 116 6.53 0.66 -4.85
N ILE A 117 6.77 -0.38 -4.07
CA ILE A 117 7.77 -0.38 -3.01
C ILE A 117 9.02 -1.09 -3.51
N ARG A 118 10.12 -0.34 -3.52
CA ARG A 118 11.47 -0.86 -3.77
C ARG A 118 12.39 -0.34 -2.69
N THR A 119 13.33 -1.16 -2.25
CA THR A 119 14.39 -0.70 -1.35
C THR A 119 15.17 0.45 -2.01
N GLY A 120 15.17 1.62 -1.37
CA GLY A 120 15.89 2.80 -1.82
C GLY A 120 15.33 3.50 -3.07
N ARG A 121 14.34 2.97 -3.75
CA ARG A 121 13.73 3.55 -4.96
C ARG A 121 12.22 3.28 -5.07
N PRO A 122 11.40 3.70 -4.11
CA PRO A 122 9.96 3.58 -4.24
C PRO A 122 9.46 4.41 -5.43
N ASP A 123 8.39 3.95 -6.06
CA ASP A 123 7.74 4.68 -7.14
C ASP A 123 6.60 5.54 -6.57
N PHE A 124 6.88 6.81 -6.36
CA PHE A 124 5.92 7.77 -5.82
C PHE A 124 4.84 8.21 -6.80
N ARG A 125 4.78 7.67 -8.02
CA ARG A 125 3.72 8.04 -8.96
C ARG A 125 2.36 7.56 -8.48
N PHE A 126 1.35 8.36 -8.75
CA PHE A 126 -0.04 7.99 -8.52
C PHE A 126 -0.53 7.08 -9.65
N TYR A 127 -0.89 5.87 -9.33
CA TYR A 127 -1.51 4.94 -10.26
C TYR A 127 -3.01 4.87 -9.96
N SER A 128 -3.82 5.41 -10.88
CA SER A 128 -5.27 5.50 -10.69
C SER A 128 -5.93 4.13 -10.55
N LEU A 129 -5.50 3.14 -11.32
CA LEU A 129 -6.04 1.79 -11.24
C LEU A 129 -5.83 1.18 -9.85
N GLY A 130 -4.59 1.16 -9.35
CA GLY A 130 -4.26 0.59 -8.04
C GLY A 130 -5.00 1.30 -6.90
N ASN A 131 -5.06 2.62 -6.93
CA ASN A 131 -5.78 3.39 -5.91
C ASN A 131 -7.31 3.17 -5.99
N SER A 132 -7.90 3.10 -7.18
CA SER A 132 -9.32 2.80 -7.34
C SER A 132 -9.67 1.40 -6.85
N LEU A 133 -8.86 0.40 -7.20
CA LEU A 133 -9.05 -0.97 -6.70
C LEU A 133 -8.90 -1.06 -5.18
N ALA A 134 -7.96 -0.31 -4.59
CA ALA A 134 -7.78 -0.26 -3.15
C ALA A 134 -9.03 0.26 -2.43
N CYS A 135 -9.69 1.28 -2.99
CA CYS A 135 -10.97 1.76 -2.50
C CYS A 135 -12.10 0.73 -2.69
N MET A 136 -12.18 0.11 -3.87
CA MET A 136 -13.20 -0.91 -4.17
C MET A 136 -13.12 -2.12 -3.25
N PHE A 137 -11.90 -2.57 -2.94
CA PHE A 137 -11.69 -3.72 -2.05
C PHE A 137 -11.64 -3.34 -0.57
N GLY A 138 -11.81 -2.06 -0.23
CA GLY A 138 -11.87 -1.57 1.14
C GLY A 138 -10.52 -1.62 1.87
N VAL A 139 -9.43 -1.44 1.15
CA VAL A 139 -8.10 -1.22 1.73
C VAL A 139 -8.03 0.18 2.34
N CYS A 140 -8.53 1.18 1.61
CA CYS A 140 -8.66 2.56 2.10
C CYS A 140 -10.14 2.97 2.07
N LEU A 141 -10.54 3.73 3.08
CA LEU A 141 -11.86 4.35 3.09
C LEU A 141 -11.77 5.68 2.33
N LEU A 142 -12.78 5.98 1.50
CA LEU A 142 -12.88 7.27 0.79
C LEU A 142 -12.88 8.50 1.74
N TYR A 143 -13.08 8.27 3.04
CA TYR A 143 -13.13 9.28 4.09
C TYR A 143 -11.82 9.50 4.85
N THR A 144 -10.72 8.86 4.47
CA THR A 144 -9.41 9.12 5.10
C THR A 144 -8.71 10.34 4.50
N SER A 145 -9.29 10.95 3.47
CA SER A 145 -8.89 12.29 3.03
C SER A 145 -9.54 13.32 3.95
N PRO A 146 -8.78 14.20 4.62
CA PRO A 146 -9.38 15.34 5.30
C PRO A 146 -10.25 16.10 4.29
N SER A 147 -11.48 16.39 4.69
CA SER A 147 -12.37 17.22 3.89
C SER A 147 -11.69 18.56 3.63
N PRO A 148 -11.79 19.14 2.41
CA PRO A 148 -11.24 20.47 2.15
C PRO A 148 -11.92 21.60 2.92
N ARG A 149 -12.68 21.29 3.96
CA ARG A 149 -13.50 22.24 4.74
C ARG A 149 -13.29 22.20 6.25
N ASP A 150 -12.24 21.50 6.74
CA ASP A 150 -11.89 21.53 8.17
C ASP A 150 -10.57 22.26 8.39
#